data_029c115d1ac4f2ae727f1e4f600a880b
#
_entry.id   029c115d1ac4f2ae727f1e4f600a880b
#
_cell.length_a   1.000
_cell.length_b   1.000
_cell.length_c   1.000
_cell.angle_alpha   90.00
_cell.angle_beta   90.00
_cell.angle_gamma   90.00
#
_symmetry.space_group_name_H-M   'P 1'
#
loop_
_entity.id
_entity.type
_entity.pdbx_description
1 polymer ?
#
loop_
_entity_poly.entity_id
_entity_poly.type
_entity_poly.pdbx_seq_one_letter_code
_entity_poly.pdbx_strand_id
1 'polypeptide(L)'
;VDRKQVRDTVPSVVRPFVKWAGGKRQLLKKLIDNCPATYGTYFEPFVGGGALFLAIHPPKAVISDINEELINAYRVIKLEPDRLIRSLCQRHNNAQDFYRVRAQDLLTLSPLTRASRFIYLNKTCYNGLYRENGRGQFNTPYGKYENPTIVDVSNIKSISAYLNERDTVILARPYEFATMTAVKGDFLYFDPPYFPLTATASFTKYHKNDFNRRDQEELARLFSELDHRGCRVMLSNSNTDFVRELYRDYQIIEVEATRAINCKANGRGRAANELLIKSW
;
A
#
# COMPACT_ATOMS: atom_id res chain seq x y z
N VAL A 1 -24.14 -9.37 2.14
CA VAL A 1 -23.82 -9.76 3.53
C VAL A 1 -23.88 -8.50 4.37
N ASP A 2 -24.71 -8.48 5.39
CA ASP A 2 -25.00 -7.31 6.22
C ASP A 2 -23.74 -6.90 7.03
N ARG A 3 -23.38 -5.61 7.00
CA ARG A 3 -22.21 -5.04 7.73
C ARG A 3 -22.24 -5.32 9.24
N LYS A 4 -23.38 -5.63 9.83
CA LYS A 4 -23.52 -5.96 11.25
C LYS A 4 -22.97 -7.37 11.60
N GLN A 5 -23.08 -8.35 10.71
CA GLN A 5 -22.65 -9.72 10.99
C GLN A 5 -21.13 -9.94 10.89
N VAL A 6 -20.39 -9.04 10.23
CA VAL A 6 -18.92 -9.16 10.05
C VAL A 6 -18.15 -8.61 11.27
N ARG A 7 -18.79 -7.80 12.14
CA ARG A 7 -18.11 -7.17 13.30
C ARG A 7 -17.82 -8.10 14.47
N ASP A 8 -18.50 -9.23 14.58
CA ASP A 8 -18.49 -10.02 15.82
C ASP A 8 -17.46 -11.17 15.87
N THR A 9 -16.63 -11.35 14.82
CA THR A 9 -15.68 -12.47 14.75
C THR A 9 -14.22 -12.09 14.48
N VAL A 10 -13.86 -10.81 14.38
CA VAL A 10 -12.46 -10.39 14.14
C VAL A 10 -11.83 -9.94 15.45
N PRO A 11 -10.90 -10.73 16.03
CA PRO A 11 -10.11 -10.28 17.17
C PRO A 11 -9.12 -9.20 16.69
N SER A 12 -9.07 -8.08 17.39
CA SER A 12 -8.13 -6.97 17.21
C SER A 12 -8.03 -6.39 15.79
N VAL A 13 -8.16 -5.08 15.65
CA VAL A 13 -8.05 -4.33 14.38
C VAL A 13 -6.78 -4.72 13.64
N VAL A 14 -6.91 -5.51 12.57
CA VAL A 14 -5.81 -5.89 11.68
C VAL A 14 -5.26 -4.62 11.03
N ARG A 15 -3.95 -4.46 11.02
CA ARG A 15 -3.28 -3.23 10.55
C ARG A 15 -2.10 -3.53 9.63
N PRO A 16 -1.66 -2.55 8.79
CA PRO A 16 -0.49 -2.71 7.96
C PRO A 16 0.72 -3.23 8.74
N PHE A 17 1.37 -4.28 8.23
CA PHE A 17 2.56 -4.86 8.86
C PHE A 17 3.84 -4.08 8.58
N VAL A 18 3.82 -3.16 7.63
CA VAL A 18 4.92 -2.24 7.27
C VAL A 18 4.48 -0.78 7.38
N LYS A 19 5.46 0.12 7.51
CA LYS A 19 5.27 1.54 7.25
C LYS A 19 5.40 1.75 5.74
N TRP A 20 4.38 2.33 5.11
CA TRP A 20 4.41 2.57 3.67
C TRP A 20 4.18 4.04 3.37
N ALA A 21 4.93 4.58 2.38
CA ALA A 21 4.74 5.96 1.94
C ALA A 21 3.32 6.13 1.39
N GLY A 22 2.65 7.22 1.74
CA GLY A 22 1.24 7.43 1.36
C GLY A 22 0.22 6.64 2.19
N GLY A 23 0.64 5.98 3.28
CA GLY A 23 -0.26 5.16 4.11
C GLY A 23 -1.51 5.90 4.58
N LYS A 24 -2.69 5.33 4.32
CA LYS A 24 -4.02 5.96 4.44
C LYS A 24 -4.65 5.95 5.84
N ARG A 25 -3.86 5.70 6.91
CA ARG A 25 -4.43 5.57 8.27
C ARG A 25 -5.29 6.75 8.70
N GLN A 26 -4.91 7.98 8.35
CA GLN A 26 -5.66 9.19 8.72
C GLN A 26 -6.91 9.39 7.86
N LEU A 27 -6.88 8.93 6.62
CA LEU A 27 -8.01 9.00 5.70
C LEU A 27 -8.91 7.77 5.78
N LEU A 28 -8.52 6.75 6.53
CA LEU A 28 -9.16 5.42 6.50
C LEU A 28 -10.66 5.49 6.76
N LYS A 29 -11.08 6.29 7.75
CA LYS A 29 -12.51 6.47 8.03
C LYS A 29 -13.24 7.08 6.82
N LYS A 30 -12.69 8.14 6.22
CA LYS A 30 -13.29 8.78 5.03
C LYS A 30 -13.33 7.82 3.84
N LEU A 31 -12.28 7.00 3.64
CA LEU A 31 -12.27 5.98 2.59
C LEU A 31 -13.38 4.94 2.82
N ILE A 32 -13.50 4.41 4.04
CA ILE A 32 -14.53 3.43 4.40
C ILE A 32 -15.94 4.00 4.22
N ASP A 33 -16.17 5.25 4.64
CA ASP A 33 -17.46 5.93 4.52
C ASP A 33 -17.86 6.14 3.05
N ASN A 34 -16.88 6.15 2.13
CA ASN A 34 -17.07 6.30 0.69
C ASN A 34 -17.01 4.97 -0.08
N CYS A 35 -16.77 3.83 0.55
CA CYS A 35 -16.86 2.53 -0.11
C CYS A 35 -18.31 2.21 -0.49
N PRO A 36 -18.53 1.49 -1.60
CA PRO A 36 -19.87 1.02 -1.95
C PRO A 36 -20.40 0.07 -0.88
N ALA A 37 -21.72 0.08 -0.66
CA ALA A 37 -22.37 -0.76 0.35
C ALA A 37 -22.27 -2.25 0.02
N THR A 38 -22.31 -2.58 -1.27
CA THR A 38 -22.22 -3.95 -1.80
C THR A 38 -21.34 -3.97 -3.04
N TYR A 39 -20.57 -5.02 -3.20
CA TYR A 39 -19.74 -5.27 -4.38
C TYR A 39 -19.43 -6.76 -4.52
N GLY A 40 -18.97 -7.17 -5.70
CA GLY A 40 -18.46 -8.50 -5.97
C GLY A 40 -17.05 -8.69 -5.42
N THR A 41 -16.06 -8.69 -6.29
CA THR A 41 -14.64 -8.74 -5.91
C THR A 41 -14.11 -7.34 -5.62
N TYR A 42 -13.26 -7.22 -4.59
CA TYR A 42 -12.48 -6.02 -4.30
C TYR A 42 -11.12 -6.08 -4.99
N PHE A 43 -10.71 -4.99 -5.63
CA PHE A 43 -9.39 -4.86 -6.24
C PHE A 43 -8.62 -3.69 -5.63
N GLU A 44 -7.36 -3.91 -5.21
CA GLU A 44 -6.44 -2.87 -4.76
C GLU A 44 -5.07 -3.06 -5.45
N PRO A 45 -4.90 -2.52 -6.69
CA PRO A 45 -3.72 -2.77 -7.52
C PRO A 45 -2.49 -1.92 -7.14
N PHE A 46 -2.61 -1.02 -6.18
CA PHE A 46 -1.53 -0.31 -5.51
C PHE A 46 -1.62 -0.56 -4.00
N VAL A 47 -1.57 -1.84 -3.59
CA VAL A 47 -1.93 -2.22 -2.21
C VAL A 47 -1.01 -1.62 -1.16
N GLY A 48 0.28 -1.43 -1.45
CA GLY A 48 1.21 -0.90 -0.47
C GLY A 48 1.11 -1.61 0.88
N GLY A 49 0.86 -0.86 1.95
CA GLY A 49 0.62 -1.42 3.28
C GLY A 49 -0.77 -2.06 3.48
N GLY A 50 -1.68 -1.93 2.52
CA GLY A 50 -3.02 -2.54 2.55
C GLY A 50 -3.96 -1.92 3.58
N ALA A 51 -3.88 -0.61 3.82
CA ALA A 51 -4.65 0.02 4.89
C ALA A 51 -6.17 -0.12 4.69
N LEU A 52 -6.68 0.09 3.47
CA LEU A 52 -8.09 -0.05 3.16
C LEU A 52 -8.49 -1.53 3.09
N PHE A 53 -7.73 -2.35 2.36
CA PHE A 53 -7.94 -3.79 2.25
C PHE A 53 -8.10 -4.47 3.62
N LEU A 54 -7.12 -4.21 4.53
CA LEU A 54 -7.14 -4.78 5.88
C LEU A 54 -8.23 -4.20 6.79
N ALA A 55 -8.81 -3.05 6.47
CA ALA A 55 -9.86 -2.43 7.26
C ALA A 55 -11.28 -2.86 6.84
N ILE A 56 -11.52 -3.03 5.53
CA ILE A 56 -12.85 -3.40 5.03
C ILE A 56 -13.09 -4.91 5.00
N HIS A 57 -12.02 -5.72 5.12
CA HIS A 57 -12.07 -7.18 5.16
C HIS A 57 -12.94 -7.80 4.04
N PRO A 58 -12.68 -7.51 2.75
CA PRO A 58 -13.51 -8.02 1.68
C PRO A 58 -13.49 -9.56 1.65
N PRO A 59 -14.63 -10.21 1.38
CA PRO A 59 -14.70 -11.68 1.32
C PRO A 59 -13.94 -12.26 0.12
N LYS A 60 -13.81 -11.48 -0.96
CA LYS A 60 -13.07 -11.82 -2.17
C LYS A 60 -12.26 -10.61 -2.61
N ALA A 61 -10.96 -10.80 -2.83
CA ALA A 61 -10.07 -9.71 -3.19
C ALA A 61 -8.96 -10.12 -4.16
N VAL A 62 -8.54 -9.15 -4.98
CA VAL A 62 -7.31 -9.18 -5.75
C VAL A 62 -6.47 -7.98 -5.28
N ILE A 63 -5.35 -8.25 -4.63
CA ILE A 63 -4.39 -7.22 -4.23
C ILE A 63 -3.12 -7.33 -5.06
N SER A 64 -2.57 -6.21 -5.47
CA SER A 64 -1.37 -6.16 -6.28
C SER A 64 -0.47 -4.98 -5.91
N ASP A 65 0.80 -5.12 -6.16
CA ASP A 65 1.79 -4.06 -6.16
C ASP A 65 2.92 -4.44 -7.12
N ILE A 66 3.59 -3.45 -7.70
CA ILE A 66 4.75 -3.69 -8.55
C ILE A 66 5.99 -4.07 -7.72
N ASN A 67 5.98 -3.77 -6.42
CA ASN A 67 7.07 -4.09 -5.51
C ASN A 67 7.06 -5.57 -5.13
N GLU A 68 7.93 -6.35 -5.75
CA GLU A 68 8.02 -7.80 -5.53
C GLU A 68 8.36 -8.18 -4.08
N GLU A 69 9.18 -7.39 -3.36
CA GLU A 69 9.55 -7.66 -1.97
C GLU A 69 8.36 -7.49 -1.03
N LEU A 70 7.53 -6.47 -1.28
CA LEU A 70 6.29 -6.26 -0.55
C LEU A 70 5.31 -7.42 -0.78
N ILE A 71 5.11 -7.80 -2.03
CA ILE A 71 4.20 -8.90 -2.38
C ILE A 71 4.73 -10.25 -1.86
N ASN A 72 6.05 -10.47 -1.92
CA ASN A 72 6.65 -11.64 -1.27
C ASN A 72 6.38 -11.67 0.24
N ALA A 73 6.46 -10.52 0.92
CA ALA A 73 6.14 -10.45 2.34
C ALA A 73 4.66 -10.81 2.63
N TYR A 74 3.69 -10.34 1.84
CA TYR A 74 2.29 -10.76 1.93
C TYR A 74 2.12 -12.28 1.76
N ARG A 75 2.77 -12.87 0.75
CA ARG A 75 2.72 -14.32 0.48
C ARG A 75 3.30 -15.13 1.63
N VAL A 76 4.44 -14.69 2.17
CA VAL A 76 5.08 -15.37 3.31
C VAL A 76 4.25 -15.22 4.59
N ILE A 77 3.63 -14.08 4.85
CA ILE A 77 2.67 -13.91 5.95
C ILE A 77 1.50 -14.89 5.78
N LYS A 78 0.96 -15.04 4.57
CA LYS A 78 -0.12 -15.99 4.29
C LYS A 78 0.29 -17.43 4.55
N LEU A 79 1.45 -17.86 4.05
CA LEU A 79 1.83 -19.27 3.99
C LEU A 79 2.67 -19.76 5.17
N GLU A 80 3.53 -18.89 5.73
CA GLU A 80 4.56 -19.30 6.70
C GLU A 80 4.68 -18.30 7.89
N PRO A 81 3.58 -17.86 8.52
CA PRO A 81 3.62 -16.79 9.52
C PRO A 81 4.53 -17.11 10.71
N ASP A 82 4.49 -18.33 11.23
CA ASP A 82 5.29 -18.73 12.41
C ASP A 82 6.79 -18.78 12.11
N ARG A 83 7.17 -19.22 10.89
CA ARG A 83 8.58 -19.18 10.45
C ARG A 83 9.07 -17.76 10.27
N LEU A 84 8.24 -16.88 9.70
CA LEU A 84 8.54 -15.46 9.56
C LEU A 84 8.72 -14.79 10.92
N ILE A 85 7.81 -15.03 11.88
CA ILE A 85 7.90 -14.52 13.24
C ILE A 85 9.21 -14.95 13.90
N ARG A 86 9.56 -16.24 13.85
CA ARG A 86 10.83 -16.73 14.40
C ARG A 86 12.04 -16.05 13.77
N SER A 87 12.04 -15.88 12.44
CA SER A 87 13.13 -15.19 11.72
C SER A 87 13.25 -13.71 12.12
N LEU A 88 12.13 -13.02 12.32
CA LEU A 88 12.12 -11.62 12.76
C LEU A 88 12.56 -11.46 14.21
N CYS A 89 12.20 -12.40 15.10
CA CYS A 89 12.64 -12.40 16.51
C CYS A 89 14.16 -12.52 16.67
N GLN A 90 14.86 -13.04 15.69
CA GLN A 90 16.32 -13.17 15.69
C GLN A 90 17.04 -11.87 15.24
N ARG A 91 16.30 -10.82 14.86
CA ARG A 91 16.87 -9.56 14.38
C ARG A 91 17.13 -8.60 15.52
N HIS A 92 18.29 -7.95 15.50
CA HIS A 92 18.66 -6.98 16.52
C HIS A 92 18.56 -5.55 15.98
N ASN A 93 18.08 -4.63 16.80
CA ASN A 93 17.97 -3.22 16.44
C ASN A 93 19.29 -2.48 16.72
N ASN A 94 20.28 -2.68 15.86
CA ASN A 94 21.55 -1.95 15.89
C ASN A 94 22.07 -1.69 14.48
N ALA A 95 23.00 -0.73 14.36
CA ALA A 95 23.53 -0.31 13.06
C ALA A 95 24.31 -1.44 12.34
N GLN A 96 25.07 -2.24 13.08
CA GLN A 96 25.88 -3.32 12.50
C GLN A 96 24.99 -4.36 11.82
N ASP A 97 23.98 -4.85 12.53
CA ASP A 97 23.01 -5.82 11.96
C ASP A 97 22.22 -5.21 10.81
N PHE A 98 21.77 -3.95 10.96
CA PHE A 98 21.04 -3.27 9.90
C PHE A 98 21.83 -3.23 8.59
N TYR A 99 23.06 -2.76 8.62
CA TYR A 99 23.87 -2.66 7.40
C TYR A 99 24.29 -4.02 6.86
N ARG A 100 24.54 -5.02 7.72
CA ARG A 100 24.78 -6.40 7.32
C ARG A 100 23.59 -7.00 6.58
N VAL A 101 22.38 -6.83 7.13
CA VAL A 101 21.13 -7.31 6.51
C VAL A 101 20.83 -6.55 5.22
N ARG A 102 21.07 -5.22 5.21
CA ARG A 102 20.87 -4.39 4.01
C ARG A 102 21.77 -4.82 2.84
N ALA A 103 23.01 -5.22 3.13
CA ALA A 103 23.99 -5.62 2.12
C ALA A 103 23.76 -7.03 1.52
N GLN A 104 22.81 -7.80 2.04
CA GLN A 104 22.52 -9.14 1.51
C GLN A 104 22.06 -9.09 0.05
N ASP A 105 22.56 -9.99 -0.77
CA ASP A 105 22.11 -10.16 -2.14
C ASP A 105 20.78 -10.92 -2.19
N LEU A 106 19.75 -10.26 -2.71
CA LEU A 106 18.39 -10.80 -2.79
C LEU A 106 18.30 -12.09 -3.64
N LEU A 107 19.17 -12.23 -4.65
CA LEU A 107 19.16 -13.40 -5.54
C LEU A 107 19.56 -14.69 -4.83
N THR A 108 20.31 -14.58 -3.72
CA THR A 108 20.76 -15.74 -2.94
C THR A 108 19.82 -16.11 -1.78
N LEU A 109 18.79 -15.28 -1.52
CA LEU A 109 17.91 -15.45 -0.37
C LEU A 109 16.64 -16.22 -0.72
N SER A 110 16.19 -17.08 0.21
CA SER A 110 14.87 -17.71 0.13
C SER A 110 13.74 -16.66 0.27
N PRO A 111 12.53 -16.96 -0.22
CA PRO A 111 11.37 -16.07 -0.05
C PRO A 111 11.13 -15.67 1.42
N LEU A 112 11.26 -16.61 2.35
CA LEU A 112 11.14 -16.36 3.79
C LEU A 112 12.19 -15.35 4.29
N THR A 113 13.45 -15.54 3.90
CA THR A 113 14.55 -14.65 4.31
C THR A 113 14.39 -13.25 3.70
N ARG A 114 13.97 -13.16 2.44
CA ARG A 114 13.63 -11.89 1.77
C ARG A 114 12.51 -11.16 2.51
N ALA A 115 11.42 -11.83 2.87
CA ALA A 115 10.31 -11.25 3.63
C ALA A 115 10.75 -10.75 5.01
N SER A 116 11.52 -11.55 5.75
CA SER A 116 12.09 -11.16 7.05
C SER A 116 13.02 -9.94 6.92
N ARG A 117 13.89 -9.95 5.91
CA ARG A 117 14.78 -8.81 5.59
C ARG A 117 13.97 -7.56 5.27
N PHE A 118 12.97 -7.65 4.40
CA PHE A 118 12.13 -6.52 3.99
C PHE A 118 11.42 -5.88 5.18
N ILE A 119 10.74 -6.67 6.00
CA ILE A 119 10.02 -6.17 7.19
C ILE A 119 10.99 -5.56 8.19
N TYR A 120 12.11 -6.24 8.49
CA TYR A 120 13.13 -5.73 9.40
C TYR A 120 13.69 -4.38 8.96
N LEU A 121 14.12 -4.27 7.69
CA LEU A 121 14.65 -3.02 7.15
C LEU A 121 13.61 -1.90 7.18
N ASN A 122 12.37 -2.18 6.81
CA ASN A 122 11.30 -1.19 6.87
C ASN A 122 11.01 -0.70 8.30
N LYS A 123 11.03 -1.59 9.29
CA LYS A 123 10.77 -1.23 10.70
C LYS A 123 11.90 -0.47 11.35
N THR A 124 13.14 -0.64 10.90
CA THR A 124 14.34 -0.09 11.51
C THR A 124 15.04 0.99 10.70
N CYS A 125 14.66 1.21 9.44
CA CYS A 125 15.22 2.29 8.62
C CYS A 125 14.63 3.67 8.95
N TYR A 126 15.30 4.71 8.49
CA TYR A 126 14.86 6.09 8.67
C TYR A 126 13.44 6.33 8.11
N ASN A 127 12.53 6.74 8.96
CA ASN A 127 11.10 7.01 8.69
C ASN A 127 10.31 5.84 8.08
N GLY A 128 10.83 4.61 8.05
CA GLY A 128 10.17 3.48 7.39
C GLY A 128 10.09 3.64 5.86
N LEU A 129 10.97 4.44 5.27
CA LEU A 129 10.98 4.70 3.83
C LEU A 129 11.57 3.51 3.08
N TYR A 130 10.77 2.88 2.22
CA TYR A 130 11.32 1.96 1.23
C TYR A 130 11.86 2.76 0.04
N ARG A 131 13.15 2.66 -0.21
CA ARG A 131 13.83 3.33 -1.32
C ARG A 131 14.96 2.45 -1.85
N GLU A 132 15.11 2.43 -3.16
CA GLU A 132 16.16 1.71 -3.87
C GLU A 132 17.09 2.68 -4.59
N ASN A 133 18.32 2.26 -4.84
CA ASN A 133 19.24 2.93 -5.73
C ASN A 133 18.99 2.51 -7.19
N GLY A 134 19.73 3.09 -8.15
CA GLY A 134 19.59 2.76 -9.58
C GLY A 134 19.90 1.29 -9.95
N ARG A 135 20.39 0.48 -9.00
CA ARG A 135 20.64 -0.98 -9.15
C ARG A 135 19.54 -1.82 -8.52
N GLY A 136 18.43 -1.23 -8.05
CA GLY A 136 17.36 -1.94 -7.34
C GLY A 136 17.70 -2.37 -5.91
N GLN A 137 18.76 -1.81 -5.31
CA GLN A 137 19.16 -2.18 -3.97
C GLN A 137 18.58 -1.21 -2.95
N PHE A 138 18.01 -1.73 -1.85
CA PHE A 138 17.52 -0.92 -0.73
C PHE A 138 18.62 -0.01 -0.18
N ASN A 139 18.38 1.32 -0.14
CA ASN A 139 19.39 2.31 0.19
C ASN A 139 19.02 3.28 1.32
N THR A 140 17.88 3.09 2.00
CA THR A 140 17.52 3.93 3.16
C THR A 140 18.49 3.67 4.33
N PRO A 141 18.95 4.69 5.05
CA PRO A 141 19.85 4.53 6.20
C PRO A 141 19.13 3.99 7.43
N TYR A 142 19.90 3.53 8.41
CA TYR A 142 19.40 3.12 9.72
C TYR A 142 18.69 4.27 10.45
N GLY A 143 17.53 3.99 11.04
CA GLY A 143 16.63 4.99 11.63
C GLY A 143 16.96 5.40 13.07
N LYS A 144 17.85 4.67 13.75
CA LYS A 144 18.29 4.94 15.14
C LYS A 144 17.13 4.99 16.16
N TYR A 145 16.06 4.20 15.94
CA TYR A 145 15.00 4.10 16.93
C TYR A 145 15.46 3.34 18.16
N GLU A 146 15.04 3.76 19.36
CA GLU A 146 15.38 3.06 20.60
C GLU A 146 14.69 1.69 20.66
N ASN A 147 13.38 1.65 20.52
CA ASN A 147 12.55 0.43 20.65
C ASN A 147 11.55 0.28 19.49
N PRO A 148 11.99 0.00 18.25
CA PRO A 148 11.07 -0.22 17.15
C PRO A 148 10.37 -1.57 17.31
N THR A 149 9.06 -1.61 17.08
CA THR A 149 8.32 -2.87 16.98
C THR A 149 8.68 -3.57 15.68
N ILE A 150 9.74 -4.39 15.69
CA ILE A 150 10.20 -5.16 14.53
C ILE A 150 9.17 -6.26 14.21
N VAL A 151 8.70 -6.97 15.24
CA VAL A 151 7.73 -8.06 15.17
C VAL A 151 6.46 -7.67 15.94
N ASP A 152 5.34 -7.78 15.27
CA ASP A 152 4.01 -7.74 15.87
C ASP A 152 3.36 -9.11 15.65
N VAL A 153 3.62 -10.03 16.56
CA VAL A 153 3.22 -11.45 16.46
C VAL A 153 1.70 -11.58 16.25
N SER A 154 0.91 -10.89 17.08
CA SER A 154 -0.55 -10.97 17.00
C SER A 154 -1.08 -10.46 15.66
N ASN A 155 -0.55 -9.34 15.18
CA ASN A 155 -0.98 -8.75 13.91
C ASN A 155 -0.57 -9.61 12.70
N ILE A 156 0.65 -10.18 12.68
CA ILE A 156 1.08 -11.10 11.61
C ILE A 156 0.17 -12.33 11.56
N LYS A 157 -0.17 -12.91 12.71
CA LYS A 157 -1.09 -14.06 12.79
C LYS A 157 -2.51 -13.69 12.32
N SER A 158 -3.02 -12.53 12.72
CA SER A 158 -4.34 -12.04 12.31
C SER A 158 -4.39 -11.78 10.80
N ILE A 159 -3.33 -11.18 10.21
CA ILE A 159 -3.25 -11.00 8.75
C ILE A 159 -3.21 -12.37 8.05
N SER A 160 -2.41 -13.31 8.56
CA SER A 160 -2.32 -14.66 7.98
C SER A 160 -3.67 -15.38 8.01
N ALA A 161 -4.36 -15.37 9.14
CA ALA A 161 -5.68 -15.95 9.28
C ALA A 161 -6.65 -15.34 8.26
N TYR A 162 -6.72 -14.01 8.20
CA TYR A 162 -7.56 -13.29 7.25
C TYR A 162 -7.26 -13.67 5.78
N LEU A 163 -5.98 -13.68 5.38
CA LEU A 163 -5.57 -14.02 4.01
C LEU A 163 -5.88 -15.48 3.62
N ASN A 164 -5.96 -16.39 4.60
CA ASN A 164 -6.29 -17.80 4.38
C ASN A 164 -7.79 -18.08 4.44
N GLU A 165 -8.54 -17.37 5.29
CA GLU A 165 -9.99 -17.51 5.44
C GLU A 165 -10.77 -16.90 4.27
N ARG A 166 -10.13 -16.00 3.51
CA ARG A 166 -10.77 -15.26 2.41
C ARG A 166 -10.16 -15.63 1.06
N ASP A 167 -10.97 -15.52 0.02
CA ASP A 167 -10.52 -15.71 -1.38
C ASP A 167 -9.69 -14.48 -1.80
N THR A 168 -8.40 -14.47 -1.39
CA THR A 168 -7.47 -13.39 -1.68
C THR A 168 -6.39 -13.83 -2.63
N VAL A 169 -6.39 -13.23 -3.83
CA VAL A 169 -5.34 -13.35 -4.85
C VAL A 169 -4.28 -12.26 -4.61
N ILE A 170 -3.00 -12.64 -4.58
CA ILE A 170 -1.86 -11.74 -4.29
C ILE A 170 -0.91 -11.74 -5.48
N LEU A 171 -0.79 -10.61 -6.19
CA LEU A 171 -0.08 -10.47 -7.45
C LEU A 171 1.09 -9.48 -7.35
N ALA A 172 2.25 -9.85 -7.89
CA ALA A 172 3.33 -8.89 -8.19
C ALA A 172 3.20 -8.48 -9.66
N ARG A 173 2.26 -7.60 -9.96
CA ARG A 173 1.92 -7.19 -11.33
C ARG A 173 1.54 -5.72 -11.39
N PRO A 174 1.78 -5.04 -12.53
CA PRO A 174 1.25 -3.71 -12.79
C PRO A 174 -0.28 -3.67 -12.67
N TYR A 175 -0.80 -2.49 -12.39
CA TYR A 175 -2.23 -2.26 -12.10
C TYR A 175 -3.15 -2.64 -13.28
N GLU A 176 -2.69 -2.50 -14.51
CA GLU A 176 -3.44 -2.88 -15.73
C GLU A 176 -3.73 -4.39 -15.73
N PHE A 177 -2.71 -5.20 -15.42
CA PHE A 177 -2.87 -6.65 -15.36
C PHE A 177 -3.69 -7.10 -14.16
N ALA A 178 -3.52 -6.42 -13.02
CA ALA A 178 -4.24 -6.77 -11.80
C ALA A 178 -5.77 -6.56 -11.93
N THR A 179 -6.19 -5.65 -12.82
CA THR A 179 -7.61 -5.29 -13.01
C THR A 179 -8.27 -5.92 -14.24
N MET A 180 -7.53 -6.71 -15.02
CA MET A 180 -8.05 -7.33 -16.27
C MET A 180 -9.32 -8.17 -16.06
N THR A 181 -9.43 -8.84 -14.91
CA THR A 181 -10.54 -9.73 -14.57
C THR A 181 -11.71 -9.03 -13.89
N ALA A 182 -11.62 -7.70 -13.70
CA ALA A 182 -12.71 -6.95 -13.10
C ALA A 182 -13.94 -6.90 -14.00
N VAL A 183 -15.12 -7.15 -13.41
CA VAL A 183 -16.40 -7.20 -14.09
C VAL A 183 -17.44 -6.29 -13.42
N LYS A 184 -18.59 -6.12 -14.07
CA LYS A 184 -19.70 -5.32 -13.54
C LYS A 184 -20.02 -5.68 -12.09
N GLY A 185 -20.07 -4.65 -11.24
CA GLY A 185 -20.40 -4.80 -9.82
C GLY A 185 -19.18 -5.00 -8.90
N ASP A 186 -17.97 -5.16 -9.44
CA ASP A 186 -16.75 -5.18 -8.64
C ASP A 186 -16.40 -3.79 -8.14
N PHE A 187 -15.60 -3.72 -7.06
CA PHE A 187 -15.11 -2.47 -6.48
C PHE A 187 -13.59 -2.40 -6.59
N LEU A 188 -13.10 -1.32 -7.22
CA LEU A 188 -11.68 -1.08 -7.38
C LEU A 188 -11.25 0.18 -6.61
N TYR A 189 -10.17 0.10 -5.84
CA TYR A 189 -9.56 1.24 -5.19
C TYR A 189 -8.13 1.43 -5.69
N PHE A 190 -7.86 2.60 -6.27
CA PHE A 190 -6.55 3.01 -6.75
C PHE A 190 -5.92 4.03 -5.80
N ASP A 191 -4.70 3.75 -5.35
CA ASP A 191 -3.85 4.64 -4.57
C ASP A 191 -2.47 4.78 -5.23
N PRO A 192 -2.41 5.36 -6.46
CA PRO A 192 -1.17 5.46 -7.22
C PRO A 192 -0.19 6.42 -6.55
N PRO A 193 1.08 6.43 -6.95
CA PRO A 193 1.98 7.53 -6.63
C PRO A 193 1.35 8.86 -7.06
N TYR A 194 1.23 9.81 -6.12
CA TYR A 194 0.52 11.06 -6.33
C TYR A 194 1.23 11.99 -7.30
N PHE A 195 0.45 12.68 -8.11
CA PHE A 195 0.97 13.74 -8.95
C PHE A 195 1.61 14.85 -8.10
N PRO A 196 2.80 15.36 -8.46
CA PRO A 196 3.50 16.36 -7.67
C PRO A 196 2.72 17.68 -7.54
N LEU A 197 2.67 18.26 -6.33
CA LEU A 197 2.01 19.56 -6.09
C LEU A 197 2.76 20.77 -6.68
N THR A 198 4.07 20.63 -6.95
CA THR A 198 4.91 21.69 -7.51
C THR A 198 5.88 21.12 -8.52
N ALA A 199 6.24 21.93 -9.53
CA ALA A 199 7.23 21.56 -10.56
C ALA A 199 8.60 21.17 -9.95
N THR A 200 9.02 21.82 -8.87
CA THR A 200 10.26 21.50 -8.15
C THR A 200 10.24 20.16 -7.41
N ALA A 201 9.06 19.64 -7.08
CA ALA A 201 8.93 18.32 -6.48
C ALA A 201 9.12 17.18 -7.50
N SER A 202 8.97 17.44 -8.79
CA SER A 202 9.22 16.50 -9.88
C SER A 202 10.72 16.37 -10.22
N PHE A 203 11.52 17.43 -10.05
CA PHE A 203 12.96 17.41 -10.37
C PHE A 203 13.82 16.57 -9.42
N THR A 204 13.35 16.25 -8.22
CA THR A 204 14.10 15.46 -7.22
C THR A 204 13.91 13.95 -7.32
N LYS A 205 13.10 13.47 -8.29
CA LYS A 205 12.71 12.06 -8.44
C LYS A 205 12.96 11.56 -9.86
N TYR A 206 14.22 11.61 -10.31
CA TYR A 206 14.63 10.86 -11.51
C TYR A 206 14.91 9.39 -11.12
N HIS A 207 13.85 8.61 -10.87
CA HIS A 207 13.94 7.15 -10.82
C HIS A 207 13.27 6.55 -12.06
N LYS A 208 13.86 5.48 -12.58
CA LYS A 208 13.45 4.78 -13.80
C LYS A 208 12.00 4.25 -13.78
N ASN A 209 11.31 4.38 -12.62
CA ASN A 209 9.94 3.92 -12.37
C ASN A 209 9.06 5.01 -11.72
N ASP A 210 9.30 6.29 -12.00
CA ASP A 210 8.42 7.36 -11.50
C ASP A 210 7.11 7.35 -12.27
N PHE A 211 5.99 7.29 -11.52
CA PHE A 211 4.63 7.41 -12.05
C PHE A 211 4.43 8.86 -12.52
N ASN A 212 4.62 9.07 -13.80
CA ASN A 212 4.70 10.39 -14.43
C ASN A 212 3.33 10.87 -14.96
N ARG A 213 3.30 12.01 -15.65
CA ARG A 213 2.08 12.58 -16.21
C ARG A 213 1.36 11.62 -17.18
N ARG A 214 2.10 10.93 -18.03
CA ARG A 214 1.53 9.96 -18.98
C ARG A 214 0.91 8.77 -18.27
N ASP A 215 1.56 8.28 -17.21
CA ASP A 215 1.02 7.17 -16.40
C ASP A 215 -0.28 7.58 -15.69
N GLN A 216 -0.40 8.85 -15.24
CA GLN A 216 -1.64 9.40 -14.69
C GLN A 216 -2.76 9.45 -15.74
N GLU A 217 -2.43 9.85 -16.98
CA GLU A 217 -3.37 9.89 -18.10
C GLU A 217 -3.81 8.47 -18.52
N GLU A 218 -2.90 7.50 -18.51
CA GLU A 218 -3.20 6.09 -18.77
C GLU A 218 -4.09 5.49 -17.67
N LEU A 219 -3.82 5.81 -16.41
CA LEU A 219 -4.67 5.39 -15.30
C LEU A 219 -6.07 6.01 -15.37
N ALA A 220 -6.20 7.28 -15.78
CA ALA A 220 -7.50 7.92 -15.95
C ALA A 220 -8.31 7.26 -17.07
N ARG A 221 -7.68 6.83 -18.16
CA ARG A 221 -8.33 6.05 -19.23
C ARG A 221 -8.83 4.70 -18.69
N LEU A 222 -7.98 3.97 -17.96
CA LEU A 222 -8.39 2.70 -17.36
C LEU A 222 -9.52 2.89 -16.34
N PHE A 223 -9.49 3.97 -15.55
CA PHE A 223 -10.58 4.32 -14.63
C PHE A 223 -11.92 4.44 -15.39
N SER A 224 -11.94 5.18 -16.49
CA SER A 224 -13.12 5.33 -17.36
C SER A 224 -13.56 4.01 -18.00
N GLU A 225 -12.62 3.20 -18.49
CA GLU A 225 -12.92 1.88 -19.07
C GLU A 225 -13.58 0.94 -18.05
N LEU A 226 -13.10 0.94 -16.80
CA LEU A 226 -13.65 0.14 -15.72
C LEU A 226 -15.05 0.61 -15.30
N ASP A 227 -15.27 1.93 -15.25
CA ASP A 227 -16.57 2.52 -15.01
C ASP A 227 -17.56 2.12 -16.12
N HIS A 228 -17.21 2.27 -17.40
CA HIS A 228 -18.04 1.82 -18.53
C HIS A 228 -18.31 0.31 -18.51
N ARG A 229 -17.41 -0.50 -17.95
CA ARG A 229 -17.60 -1.94 -17.71
C ARG A 229 -18.62 -2.22 -16.59
N GLY A 230 -19.02 -1.18 -15.86
CA GLY A 230 -19.97 -1.24 -14.74
C GLY A 230 -19.33 -1.60 -13.40
N CYS A 231 -18.03 -1.44 -13.28
CA CYS A 231 -17.34 -1.48 -11.99
C CYS A 231 -17.59 -0.19 -11.20
N ARG A 232 -17.39 -0.25 -9.88
CA ARG A 232 -17.32 0.92 -9.01
C ARG A 232 -15.87 1.25 -8.75
N VAL A 233 -15.42 2.40 -9.24
CA VAL A 233 -14.01 2.77 -9.18
C VAL A 233 -13.80 3.95 -8.26
N MET A 234 -12.88 3.83 -7.30
CA MET A 234 -12.49 4.88 -6.36
C MET A 234 -10.98 5.11 -6.48
N LEU A 235 -10.54 6.37 -6.46
CA LEU A 235 -9.14 6.74 -6.60
C LEU A 235 -8.77 7.86 -5.64
N SER A 236 -7.61 7.76 -5.00
CA SER A 236 -6.99 8.84 -4.22
C SER A 236 -5.87 9.50 -5.01
N ASN A 237 -5.77 10.85 -4.96
CA ASN A 237 -4.64 11.57 -5.57
C ASN A 237 -4.44 12.95 -4.91
N SER A 238 -3.40 13.67 -5.35
CA SER A 238 -3.15 15.04 -4.92
C SER A 238 -4.18 16.01 -5.49
N ASN A 239 -4.50 17.07 -4.75
CA ASN A 239 -5.36 18.14 -5.21
C ASN A 239 -4.57 19.10 -6.11
N THR A 240 -4.58 18.84 -7.41
CA THR A 240 -3.98 19.68 -8.46
C THR A 240 -4.98 19.90 -9.61
N ASP A 241 -4.84 21.01 -10.33
CA ASP A 241 -5.69 21.30 -11.51
C ASP A 241 -5.60 20.19 -12.55
N PHE A 242 -4.41 19.62 -12.73
CA PHE A 242 -4.20 18.52 -13.65
C PHE A 242 -5.02 17.27 -13.28
N VAL A 243 -5.00 16.86 -12.01
CA VAL A 243 -5.79 15.70 -11.57
C VAL A 243 -7.29 16.00 -11.63
N ARG A 244 -7.71 17.22 -11.26
CA ARG A 244 -9.11 17.63 -11.38
C ARG A 244 -9.61 17.59 -12.83
N GLU A 245 -8.78 18.04 -13.78
CA GLU A 245 -9.13 17.99 -15.21
C GLU A 245 -9.22 16.55 -15.75
N LEU A 246 -8.33 15.65 -15.34
CA LEU A 246 -8.39 14.23 -15.73
C LEU A 246 -9.69 13.53 -15.30
N TYR A 247 -10.26 13.93 -14.18
CA TYR A 247 -11.43 13.27 -13.58
C TYR A 247 -12.64 14.21 -13.46
N ARG A 248 -12.72 15.29 -14.26
CA ARG A 248 -13.76 16.33 -14.16
C ARG A 248 -15.19 15.80 -14.31
N ASP A 249 -15.37 14.69 -15.02
CA ASP A 249 -16.69 14.09 -15.26
C ASP A 249 -17.14 13.17 -14.12
N TYR A 250 -16.33 13.03 -13.07
CA TYR A 250 -16.58 12.17 -11.91
C TYR A 250 -16.81 12.95 -10.62
N GLN A 251 -17.34 12.28 -9.60
CA GLN A 251 -17.48 12.89 -8.29
C GLN A 251 -16.09 13.08 -7.64
N ILE A 252 -15.71 14.32 -7.39
CA ILE A 252 -14.48 14.70 -6.70
C ILE A 252 -14.81 15.20 -5.30
N ILE A 253 -14.21 14.55 -4.29
CA ILE A 253 -14.37 14.89 -2.86
C ILE A 253 -13.01 15.34 -2.34
N GLU A 254 -12.94 16.56 -1.77
CA GLU A 254 -11.73 17.01 -1.08
C GLU A 254 -11.66 16.43 0.32
N VAL A 255 -10.49 15.90 0.66
CA VAL A 255 -10.23 15.32 1.98
C VAL A 255 -8.97 15.94 2.59
N GLU A 256 -9.08 16.42 3.81
CA GLU A 256 -7.94 16.91 4.56
C GLU A 256 -7.11 15.75 5.08
N ALA A 257 -5.83 15.76 4.77
CA ALA A 257 -4.85 14.78 5.25
C ALA A 257 -3.66 15.49 5.90
N THR A 258 -3.26 15.03 7.07
CA THR A 258 -2.00 15.47 7.69
C THR A 258 -0.87 14.57 7.22
N ARG A 259 0.13 15.11 6.52
CA ARG A 259 1.27 14.32 6.03
C ARG A 259 2.18 13.92 7.19
N ALA A 260 2.11 12.65 7.61
CA ALA A 260 2.95 12.09 8.67
C ALA A 260 4.40 11.84 8.21
N ILE A 261 4.63 11.61 6.91
CA ILE A 261 5.95 11.31 6.32
C ILE A 261 6.25 12.36 5.26
N ASN A 262 7.19 13.27 5.56
CA ASN A 262 7.75 14.21 4.61
C ASN A 262 9.27 14.12 4.67
N CYS A 263 9.95 14.20 3.53
CA CYS A 263 11.41 14.23 3.43
C CYS A 263 12.03 15.47 4.09
N LYS A 264 11.27 16.57 4.24
CA LYS A 264 11.69 17.79 4.94
C LYS A 264 10.96 17.89 6.28
N ALA A 265 11.71 18.08 7.38
CA ALA A 265 11.18 18.18 8.73
C ALA A 265 10.11 19.30 8.87
N ASN A 266 10.30 20.43 8.19
CA ASN A 266 9.41 21.59 8.22
C ASN A 266 8.07 21.40 7.45
N GLY A 267 7.87 20.27 6.76
CA GLY A 267 6.64 19.96 6.04
C GLY A 267 5.72 18.98 6.78
N ARG A 268 6.09 18.54 7.99
CA ARG A 268 5.25 17.66 8.82
C ARG A 268 4.14 18.45 9.49
N GLY A 269 2.93 17.88 9.50
CA GLY A 269 1.79 18.50 10.17
C GLY A 269 1.02 19.55 9.36
N ARG A 270 1.43 19.90 8.13
CA ARG A 270 0.59 20.75 7.26
C ARG A 270 -0.53 19.92 6.66
N ALA A 271 -1.77 20.38 6.82
CA ALA A 271 -2.92 19.81 6.12
C ALA A 271 -2.65 19.87 4.61
N ALA A 272 -2.75 18.73 3.94
CA ALA A 272 -2.71 18.67 2.49
C ALA A 272 -4.09 18.20 2.05
N ASN A 273 -4.75 18.98 1.18
CA ASN A 273 -5.99 18.53 0.58
C ASN A 273 -5.65 17.45 -0.44
N GLU A 274 -6.17 16.26 -0.22
CA GLU A 274 -6.13 15.16 -1.18
C GLU A 274 -7.48 15.05 -1.86
N LEU A 275 -7.52 14.44 -3.02
CA LEU A 275 -8.76 14.15 -3.72
C LEU A 275 -9.13 12.69 -3.56
N LEU A 276 -10.41 12.45 -3.33
CA LEU A 276 -11.05 11.16 -3.46
C LEU A 276 -12.04 11.25 -4.61
N ILE A 277 -11.82 10.44 -5.65
CA ILE A 277 -12.57 10.46 -6.89
C ILE A 277 -13.37 9.16 -6.99
N LYS A 278 -14.65 9.25 -7.39
CA LYS A 278 -15.55 8.09 -7.48
C LYS A 278 -16.35 8.10 -8.77
N SER A 279 -16.64 6.90 -9.30
CA SER A 279 -17.43 6.71 -10.50
C SER A 279 -18.95 6.52 -10.24
N TRP A 280 -19.42 6.58 -8.98
CA TRP A 280 -20.84 6.41 -8.60
C TRP A 280 -21.33 7.51 -7.67
#